data_e86e4ccef22ec429b9ea58153407655c
#
_entry.id   e86e4ccef22ec429b9ea58153407655c
#
_cell.length_a   1.000
_cell.length_b   1.000
_cell.length_c   1.000
_cell.angle_alpha   90.00
_cell.angle_beta   90.00
_cell.angle_gamma   90.00
#
_symmetry.space_group_name_H-M   'P 1'
#
loop_
_entity.id
_entity.type
_entity.pdbx_description
1 polymer ?
#
loop_
_entity_poly.entity_id
_entity_poly.type
_entity_poly.pdbx_seq_one_letter_code
_entity_poly.pdbx_strand_id
1 'polypeptide(L)' 'MKYVCPCAYEYDPKLGDPENGIAPGTAWEDLPEDWTCPVCGLDKDAFEVVEE' A
#
# COMPACT_ATOMS: atom_id res chain seq x y z
N MET A 1 8.37 -7.86 1.52
CA MET A 1 7.23 -7.70 2.44
C MET A 1 6.06 -7.10 1.69
N LYS A 2 4.87 -7.55 1.98
CA LYS A 2 3.65 -6.99 1.41
C LYS A 2 2.77 -6.43 2.51
N TYR A 3 1.91 -5.51 2.15
CA TYR A 3 1.00 -4.87 3.08
C TYR A 3 -0.42 -5.11 2.58
N VAL A 4 -1.23 -5.74 3.43
CA VAL A 4 -2.56 -6.22 3.04
C VAL A 4 -3.63 -5.44 3.77
N CYS A 5 -4.55 -4.88 3.00
CA CYS A 5 -5.73 -4.21 3.53
C CYS A 5 -6.80 -5.25 3.88
N PRO A 6 -7.62 -5.02 4.92
CA PRO A 6 -8.73 -5.92 5.23
C PRO A 6 -9.70 -6.15 4.07
N CYS A 7 -9.73 -5.26 3.09
CA CYS A 7 -10.56 -5.44 1.90
C CYS A 7 -9.92 -6.36 0.84
N ALA A 8 -8.77 -6.95 1.15
CA ALA A 8 -7.99 -7.85 0.30
C ALA A 8 -7.08 -7.15 -0.71
N TYR A 9 -6.97 -5.81 -0.70
CA TYR A 9 -6.00 -5.13 -1.53
C TYR A 9 -4.59 -5.37 -0.96
N GLU A 10 -3.64 -5.66 -1.84
CA GLU A 10 -2.25 -5.85 -1.44
C GLU A 10 -1.39 -4.74 -2.04
N TYR A 11 -0.58 -4.11 -1.20
CA TYR A 11 0.45 -3.19 -1.67
C TYR A 11 1.79 -3.90 -1.67
N ASP A 12 2.39 -4.04 -2.85
CA ASP A 12 3.73 -4.58 -3.00
C ASP A 12 4.68 -3.42 -3.32
N PRO A 13 5.65 -3.11 -2.45
CA PRO A 13 6.58 -2.02 -2.71
C PRO A 13 7.34 -2.16 -4.03
N LYS A 14 7.57 -3.37 -4.50
CA LYS A 14 8.26 -3.59 -5.78
C LYS A 14 7.41 -3.16 -6.97
N LEU A 15 6.09 -3.26 -6.85
CA LEU A 15 5.16 -2.92 -7.92
C LEU A 15 4.61 -1.50 -7.77
N GLY A 16 4.58 -0.98 -6.55
CA GLY A 16 4.01 0.33 -6.27
C GLY A 16 2.51 0.38 -6.54
N ASP A 17 2.02 1.58 -6.76
CA ASP A 17 0.62 1.81 -7.11
C ASP A 17 0.55 2.90 -8.17
N PRO A 18 0.98 2.59 -9.42
CA PRO A 18 1.09 3.60 -10.48
C PRO A 18 -0.24 4.30 -10.79
N GLU A 19 -1.35 3.60 -10.62
CA GLU A 19 -2.67 4.19 -10.87
C GLU A 19 -2.98 5.34 -9.91
N ASN A 20 -2.34 5.35 -8.75
CA ASN A 20 -2.50 6.39 -7.74
C ASN A 20 -1.23 7.22 -7.56
N GLY A 21 -0.33 7.18 -8.54
CA GLY A 21 0.86 8.02 -8.54
C GLY A 21 2.02 7.50 -7.71
N ILE A 22 2.00 6.23 -7.32
CA ILE A 22 3.06 5.62 -6.55
C ILE A 22 3.95 4.78 -7.47
N ALA A 23 5.18 5.24 -7.68
CA ALA A 23 6.09 4.55 -8.59
C ALA A 23 6.51 3.19 -8.02
N PRO A 24 6.78 2.21 -8.90
CA PRO A 24 7.38 0.93 -8.46
C PRO A 24 8.68 1.18 -7.70
N GLY A 25 8.88 0.43 -6.62
CA GLY A 25 10.05 0.58 -5.77
C GLY A 25 9.88 1.57 -4.63
N THR A 26 8.69 2.17 -4.47
CA THR A 26 8.41 3.06 -3.36
C THR A 26 8.20 2.23 -2.09
N ALA A 27 9.02 2.48 -1.07
CA ALA A 27 8.88 1.79 0.21
C ALA A 27 7.58 2.21 0.90
N TRP A 28 7.07 1.33 1.76
CA TRP A 28 5.84 1.60 2.51
C TRP A 28 5.92 2.91 3.30
N GLU A 29 7.05 3.14 3.94
CA GLU A 29 7.29 4.34 4.74
C GLU A 29 7.47 5.60 3.91
N ASP A 30 7.73 5.47 2.61
CA ASP A 30 7.86 6.60 1.69
C ASP A 30 6.52 7.00 1.07
N LEU A 31 5.46 6.26 1.35
CA LEU A 31 4.13 6.63 0.89
C LEU A 31 3.68 7.93 1.54
N PRO A 32 2.93 8.78 0.81
CA PRO A 32 2.36 9.99 1.40
C PRO A 32 1.49 9.65 2.62
N GLU A 33 1.44 10.57 3.59
CA GLU A 33 0.60 10.36 4.77
C GLU A 33 -0.87 10.26 4.44
N ASP A 34 -1.29 10.92 3.37
CA ASP A 34 -2.68 10.92 2.92
C ASP A 34 -2.99 9.78 1.94
N TRP A 35 -2.00 8.91 1.64
CA TRP A 35 -2.26 7.76 0.80
C TRP A 35 -3.21 6.80 1.52
N THR A 36 -4.20 6.33 0.80
CA THR A 36 -5.18 5.39 1.32
C THR A 36 -5.33 4.23 0.36
N CYS A 37 -5.97 3.16 0.85
CA CYS A 37 -6.28 2.02 -0.01
C CYS A 37 -7.13 2.47 -1.18
N PRO A 38 -6.73 2.16 -2.43
CA PRO A 38 -7.50 2.58 -3.61
C PRO A 38 -8.83 1.84 -3.76
N VAL A 39 -9.04 0.78 -2.99
CA VAL A 39 -10.26 -0.03 -3.07
C VAL A 39 -11.28 0.39 -2.02
N CYS A 40 -10.88 0.47 -0.75
CA CYS A 40 -11.81 0.74 0.34
C CYS A 40 -11.59 2.08 1.04
N GLY A 41 -10.49 2.75 0.76
CA GLY A 41 -10.21 4.06 1.33
C GLY A 41 -9.69 4.08 2.76
N LEU A 42 -9.35 2.92 3.32
CA LEU A 42 -8.73 2.86 4.64
C LEU A 42 -7.31 3.39 4.59
N ASP A 43 -6.87 4.00 5.69
CA ASP A 43 -5.52 4.54 5.77
C ASP A 43 -4.48 3.42 5.98
N LYS A 44 -3.21 3.81 6.00
CA LYS A 44 -2.11 2.85 6.12
C LYS A 44 -2.14 2.06 7.42
N ASP A 45 -2.67 2.65 8.48
CA ASP A 45 -2.72 2.01 9.79
C ASP A 45 -3.62 0.78 9.81
N ALA A 46 -4.55 0.68 8.86
CA ALA A 46 -5.43 -0.47 8.75
C ALA A 46 -4.78 -1.67 8.07
N PHE A 47 -3.63 -1.48 7.44
CA PHE A 47 -2.96 -2.55 6.71
C PHE A 47 -2.17 -3.46 7.65
N GLU A 48 -2.07 -4.73 7.28
CA GLU A 48 -1.23 -5.70 7.97
C GLU A 48 0.02 -5.99 7.16
N VAL A 49 1.13 -6.15 7.85
CA VAL A 49 2.40 -6.52 7.21
C VAL A 49 2.44 -8.04 7.03
N VAL A 50 2.68 -8.46 5.80
CA VAL A 50 2.88 -9.88 5.49
C VAL A 50 4.33 -10.07 5.07
N GLU A 51 5.07 -10.84 5.84
CA GLU A 51 6.45 -11.17 5.55
C GLU A 51 6.52 -12.37 4.62
N GLU A 52 7.31 -12.23 3.56
CA GLU A 52 7.56 -13.31 2.62
C GLU A 52 9.05 -13.53 2.42
#